data_1bfd3fbab09703d2429f24dc80e0e85e
#
_entry.id   1bfd3fbab09703d2429f24dc80e0e85e
#
_cell.length_a   1.000
_cell.length_b   1.000
_cell.length_c   1.000
_cell.angle_alpha   90.00
_cell.angle_beta   90.00
_cell.angle_gamma   90.00
#
_symmetry.space_group_name_H-M   'P 1'
#
loop_
_entity.id
_entity.type
_entity.pdbx_description
1 polymer ?
#
loop_
_entity_poly.entity_id
_entity_poly.type
_entity_poly.pdbx_seq_one_letter_code
_entity_poly.pdbx_strand_id
1 'polypeptide(L)'
;LQLIGRASVRATHTVNQLLSLARAESGSTNIARAPCDLVALAQEVIQDAVSRALDRHIDLGYEGVEIGSPGVSILGNATLLKELVRNLVDNAINYTPSSAESPGVITVRVLADRFGQVAVLQVEDSGPGIPAAERELVFQPFYRALGTEADGSGLGLPIVMEIAHLHTATVTLEDAHPGRPMPGARFTVRFSNAQV
;
A
#
# COMPACT_ATOMS: atom_id res chain seq x y z
N LEU A 1 -8.08 -17.72 25.35
CA LEU A 1 -8.25 -16.25 25.34
C LEU A 1 -7.48 -15.57 24.21
N GLN A 2 -6.21 -15.93 23.92
CA GLN A 2 -5.41 -15.32 22.83
C GLN A 2 -5.96 -15.59 21.42
N LEU A 3 -6.54 -16.78 21.17
CA LEU A 3 -7.15 -17.12 19.87
C LEU A 3 -8.40 -16.29 19.58
N ILE A 4 -9.23 -16.03 20.58
CA ILE A 4 -10.46 -15.22 20.45
C ILE A 4 -10.09 -13.76 20.18
N GLY A 5 -9.07 -13.24 20.85
CA GLY A 5 -8.57 -11.87 20.61
C GLY A 5 -8.07 -11.67 19.17
N ARG A 6 -7.29 -12.60 18.63
CA ARG A 6 -6.79 -12.54 17.24
C ARG A 6 -7.91 -12.67 16.19
N ALA A 7 -8.92 -13.51 16.45
CA ALA A 7 -10.08 -13.63 15.57
C ALA A 7 -10.92 -12.35 15.56
N SER A 8 -11.12 -11.71 16.72
CA SER A 8 -11.85 -10.46 16.86
C SER A 8 -11.15 -9.29 16.15
N VAL A 9 -9.83 -9.17 16.30
CA VAL A 9 -9.05 -8.13 15.61
C VAL A 9 -9.10 -8.32 14.09
N ARG A 10 -9.01 -9.55 13.61
CA ARG A 10 -9.14 -9.85 12.18
C ARG A 10 -10.53 -9.52 11.63
N ALA A 11 -11.58 -9.90 12.36
CA ALA A 11 -12.96 -9.59 11.99
C ALA A 11 -13.18 -8.07 11.92
N THR A 12 -12.69 -7.32 12.90
CA THR A 12 -12.78 -5.86 12.92
C THR A 12 -12.04 -5.23 11.74
N HIS A 13 -10.85 -5.72 11.43
CA HIS A 13 -10.09 -5.25 10.26
C HIS A 13 -10.85 -5.51 8.96
N THR A 14 -11.37 -6.74 8.77
CA THR A 14 -12.16 -7.10 7.57
C THR A 14 -13.43 -6.25 7.46
N VAL A 15 -14.13 -6.01 8.56
CA VAL A 15 -15.33 -5.14 8.58
C VAL A 15 -14.97 -3.70 8.20
N ASN A 16 -13.89 -3.17 8.75
CA ASN A 16 -13.43 -1.82 8.40
C ASN A 16 -13.02 -1.73 6.94
N GLN A 17 -12.36 -2.76 6.39
CA GLN A 17 -12.02 -2.85 4.97
C GLN A 17 -13.29 -2.90 4.09
N LEU A 18 -14.28 -3.70 4.45
CA LEU A 18 -15.58 -3.75 3.74
C LEU A 18 -16.32 -2.42 3.80
N LEU A 19 -16.30 -1.75 4.96
CA LEU A 19 -16.90 -0.42 5.10
C LEU A 19 -16.17 0.64 4.28
N SER A 20 -14.86 0.56 4.17
CA SER A 20 -14.06 1.45 3.32
C SER A 20 -14.41 1.23 1.84
N LEU A 21 -14.48 -0.02 1.40
CA LEU A 21 -14.88 -0.39 0.06
C LEU A 21 -16.32 0.08 -0.24
N ALA A 22 -17.28 -0.22 0.65
CA ALA A 22 -18.68 0.17 0.49
C ALA A 22 -18.87 1.71 0.47
N ARG A 23 -18.10 2.45 1.24
CA ARG A 23 -18.11 3.92 1.19
C ARG A 23 -17.55 4.45 -0.12
N ALA A 24 -16.52 3.80 -0.63
CA ALA A 24 -15.92 4.10 -1.91
C ALA A 24 -16.90 3.79 -3.06
N GLU A 25 -17.51 2.61 -3.09
CA GLU A 25 -18.48 2.18 -4.12
C GLU A 25 -19.80 2.96 -4.10
N SER A 26 -20.27 3.39 -2.93
CA SER A 26 -21.58 4.07 -2.80
C SER A 26 -21.64 5.45 -3.45
N GLY A 27 -20.60 5.86 -4.19
CA GLY A 27 -20.60 7.05 -5.03
C GLY A 27 -20.91 8.33 -4.25
N SER A 28 -20.62 8.36 -2.96
CA SER A 28 -20.71 9.58 -2.14
C SER A 28 -19.68 10.58 -2.68
N THR A 29 -20.06 11.28 -3.73
CA THR A 29 -19.30 12.27 -4.48
C THR A 29 -18.83 13.45 -3.61
N ASN A 30 -19.11 13.41 -2.33
CA ASN A 30 -18.78 14.47 -1.38
C ASN A 30 -17.76 14.01 -0.33
N ILE A 31 -16.72 13.27 -0.76
CA ILE A 31 -15.56 13.02 0.10
C ILE A 31 -14.85 14.35 0.27
N ALA A 32 -14.79 14.86 1.50
CA ALA A 32 -14.05 16.06 1.81
C ALA A 32 -12.59 15.88 1.38
N ARG A 33 -12.16 16.69 0.42
CA ARG A 33 -10.78 16.71 -0.09
C ARG A 33 -10.09 17.94 0.43
N ALA A 34 -8.84 17.77 0.84
CA ALA A 34 -7.94 18.85 1.26
C ALA A 34 -6.54 18.59 0.70
N PRO A 35 -5.68 19.60 0.64
CA PRO A 35 -4.27 19.39 0.34
C PRO A 35 -3.66 18.39 1.35
N CYS A 36 -3.08 17.32 0.85
CA CYS A 36 -2.44 16.27 1.64
C CYS A 36 -0.99 16.13 1.20
N ASP A 37 -0.05 16.25 2.12
CA ASP A 37 1.35 15.93 1.88
C ASP A 37 1.53 14.41 1.89
N LEU A 38 1.81 13.85 0.73
CA LEU A 38 1.93 12.40 0.54
C LEU A 38 3.12 11.80 1.31
N VAL A 39 4.19 12.59 1.50
CA VAL A 39 5.35 12.17 2.29
C VAL A 39 4.99 12.04 3.77
N ALA A 40 4.30 13.05 4.31
CA ALA A 40 3.86 13.02 5.70
C ALA A 40 2.94 11.81 5.97
N LEU A 41 1.97 11.56 5.08
CA LEU A 41 1.08 10.40 5.18
C LEU A 41 1.83 9.07 5.13
N ALA A 42 2.80 8.94 4.22
CA ALA A 42 3.61 7.72 4.09
C ALA A 42 4.46 7.49 5.34
N GLN A 43 5.11 8.52 5.87
CA GLN A 43 5.94 8.40 7.07
C GLN A 43 5.13 8.04 8.32
N GLU A 44 3.92 8.60 8.50
CA GLU A 44 3.02 8.20 9.58
C GLU A 44 2.68 6.71 9.51
N VAL A 45 2.34 6.20 8.32
CA VAL A 45 2.03 4.76 8.13
C VAL A 45 3.25 3.88 8.40
N ILE A 46 4.44 4.30 7.96
CA ILE A 46 5.68 3.59 8.25
C ILE A 46 5.90 3.50 9.77
N GLN A 47 5.77 4.61 10.50
CA GLN A 47 5.92 4.64 11.96
C GLN A 47 4.96 3.67 12.66
N ASP A 48 3.70 3.64 12.23
CA ASP A 48 2.69 2.69 12.75
C ASP A 48 3.04 1.22 12.46
N ALA A 49 3.77 0.94 11.38
CA ALA A 49 4.09 -0.40 10.93
C ALA A 49 5.43 -0.94 11.45
N VAL A 50 6.34 -0.07 11.93
CA VAL A 50 7.72 -0.42 12.34
C VAL A 50 7.76 -1.60 13.31
N SER A 51 6.96 -1.60 14.38
CA SER A 51 6.98 -2.69 15.36
C SER A 51 6.62 -4.03 14.72
N ARG A 52 5.62 -4.06 13.82
CA ARG A 52 5.22 -5.30 13.13
C ARG A 52 6.27 -5.77 12.12
N ALA A 53 6.96 -4.84 11.46
CA ALA A 53 8.05 -5.15 10.56
C ALA A 53 9.24 -5.77 11.33
N LEU A 54 9.62 -5.16 12.46
CA LEU A 54 10.69 -5.66 13.33
C LEU A 54 10.38 -7.06 13.88
N ASP A 55 9.15 -7.31 14.33
CA ASP A 55 8.71 -8.62 14.83
C ASP A 55 8.84 -9.72 13.76
N ARG A 56 8.87 -9.33 12.49
CA ARG A 56 9.06 -10.19 11.33
C ARG A 56 10.46 -10.14 10.71
N HIS A 57 11.42 -9.50 11.34
CA HIS A 57 12.77 -9.32 10.80
C HIS A 57 12.78 -8.62 9.44
N ILE A 58 11.95 -7.61 9.26
CA ILE A 58 11.85 -6.81 8.04
C ILE A 58 12.42 -5.43 8.30
N ASP A 59 13.33 -5.01 7.44
CA ASP A 59 13.81 -3.63 7.37
C ASP A 59 12.82 -2.80 6.55
N LEU A 60 12.06 -1.95 7.24
CA LEU A 60 11.06 -1.06 6.64
C LEU A 60 11.59 0.38 6.66
N GLY A 61 11.86 0.92 5.49
CA GLY A 61 12.41 2.25 5.34
C GLY A 61 11.65 3.17 4.38
N TYR A 62 11.98 4.46 4.46
CA TYR A 62 11.52 5.50 3.56
C TYR A 62 12.68 6.03 2.71
N GLU A 63 12.44 6.21 1.42
CA GLU A 63 13.33 6.90 0.49
C GLU A 63 12.52 7.91 -0.34
N GLY A 64 13.14 8.97 -0.77
CA GLY A 64 12.53 9.95 -1.67
C GLY A 64 12.67 11.38 -1.18
N VAL A 65 11.70 12.21 -1.54
CA VAL A 65 11.72 13.63 -1.20
C VAL A 65 11.26 13.87 0.25
N GLU A 66 11.55 15.06 0.78
CA GLU A 66 11.18 15.44 2.14
C GLU A 66 9.75 15.98 2.23
N ILE A 67 9.19 16.01 3.45
CA ILE A 67 7.90 16.64 3.75
C ILE A 67 7.93 18.10 3.28
N GLY A 68 6.87 18.52 2.63
CA GLY A 68 6.74 19.89 2.11
C GLY A 68 7.48 20.12 0.79
N SER A 69 8.08 19.09 0.18
CA SER A 69 8.70 19.21 -1.12
C SER A 69 7.68 19.60 -2.20
N PRO A 70 8.06 20.40 -3.21
CA PRO A 70 7.16 20.72 -4.32
C PRO A 70 6.68 19.47 -5.05
N GLY A 71 5.39 19.45 -5.43
CA GLY A 71 4.81 18.41 -6.28
C GLY A 71 4.36 17.13 -5.55
N VAL A 72 4.47 17.06 -4.21
CA VAL A 72 3.99 15.90 -3.41
C VAL A 72 2.71 16.18 -2.63
N SER A 73 2.20 17.40 -2.68
CA SER A 73 0.89 17.74 -2.14
C SER A 73 -0.18 17.39 -3.16
N ILE A 74 -1.12 16.56 -2.77
CA ILE A 74 -2.25 16.13 -3.61
C ILE A 74 -3.56 16.54 -2.99
N LEU A 75 -4.57 16.84 -3.80
CA LEU A 75 -5.91 17.13 -3.32
C LEU A 75 -6.65 15.81 -3.05
N GLY A 76 -6.82 15.46 -1.78
CA GLY A 76 -7.37 14.17 -1.42
C GLY A 76 -7.98 14.09 -0.03
N ASN A 77 -8.42 12.90 0.33
CA ASN A 77 -8.87 12.56 1.68
C ASN A 77 -7.74 11.86 2.43
N ALA A 78 -7.19 12.51 3.45
CA ALA A 78 -6.04 12.00 4.20
C ALA A 78 -6.29 10.61 4.82
N THR A 79 -7.50 10.33 5.31
CA THR A 79 -7.84 9.03 5.91
C THR A 79 -7.80 7.91 4.88
N LEU A 80 -8.39 8.13 3.70
CA LEU A 80 -8.38 7.14 2.62
C LEU A 80 -6.97 6.96 2.05
N LEU A 81 -6.22 8.03 1.87
CA LEU A 81 -4.85 7.95 1.40
C LEU A 81 -3.94 7.20 2.37
N LYS A 82 -4.08 7.40 3.69
CA LYS A 82 -3.38 6.59 4.70
C LYS A 82 -3.77 5.12 4.62
N GLU A 83 -5.05 4.83 4.40
CA GLU A 83 -5.53 3.44 4.25
C GLU A 83 -4.95 2.78 3.00
N LEU A 84 -4.82 3.51 1.88
CA LEU A 84 -4.15 3.04 0.67
C LEU A 84 -2.69 2.66 0.98
N VAL A 85 -1.93 3.56 1.60
CA VAL A 85 -0.52 3.29 1.96
C VAL A 85 -0.42 2.12 2.92
N ARG A 86 -1.29 2.06 3.95
CA ARG A 86 -1.33 0.98 4.93
C ARG A 86 -1.57 -0.38 4.28
N ASN A 87 -2.53 -0.48 3.36
CA ASN A 87 -2.80 -1.74 2.66
C ASN A 87 -1.60 -2.21 1.82
N LEU A 88 -0.89 -1.30 1.17
CA LEU A 88 0.34 -1.64 0.42
C LEU A 88 1.46 -2.10 1.35
N VAL A 89 1.70 -1.39 2.46
CA VAL A 89 2.75 -1.74 3.44
C VAL A 89 2.41 -3.06 4.15
N ASP A 90 1.16 -3.27 4.56
CA ASP A 90 0.70 -4.51 5.19
C ASP A 90 0.82 -5.70 4.24
N ASN A 91 0.51 -5.48 2.97
CA ASN A 91 0.70 -6.48 1.92
C ASN A 91 2.19 -6.86 1.81
N ALA A 92 3.08 -5.88 1.70
CA ALA A 92 4.52 -6.11 1.64
C ALA A 92 5.02 -6.88 2.89
N ILE A 93 4.63 -6.49 4.11
CA ILE A 93 5.00 -7.18 5.35
C ILE A 93 4.50 -8.63 5.37
N ASN A 94 3.31 -8.89 4.85
CA ASN A 94 2.71 -10.22 4.88
C ASN A 94 3.33 -11.18 3.86
N TYR A 95 3.81 -10.68 2.72
CA TYR A 95 4.28 -11.49 1.61
C TYR A 95 5.82 -11.47 1.43
N THR A 96 6.56 -10.73 2.25
CA THR A 96 8.02 -10.77 2.26
C THR A 96 8.50 -11.86 3.22
N PRO A 97 9.09 -12.97 2.72
CA PRO A 97 9.75 -13.95 3.58
C PRO A 97 10.96 -13.32 4.27
N SER A 98 11.11 -13.60 5.56
CA SER A 98 12.17 -13.00 6.35
C SER A 98 12.51 -13.84 7.56
N SER A 99 13.78 -13.78 7.98
CA SER A 99 14.30 -14.41 9.19
C SER A 99 15.40 -13.53 9.78
N ALA A 100 15.90 -13.88 10.96
CA ALA A 100 17.02 -13.17 11.59
C ALA A 100 18.30 -13.26 10.73
N GLU A 101 18.51 -14.37 10.02
CA GLU A 101 19.68 -14.61 9.16
C GLU A 101 19.53 -13.99 7.76
N SER A 102 18.29 -13.78 7.33
CA SER A 102 17.96 -13.20 6.02
C SER A 102 16.79 -12.21 6.16
N PRO A 103 17.05 -10.99 6.62
CA PRO A 103 16.02 -9.98 6.79
C PRO A 103 15.36 -9.62 5.46
N GLY A 104 14.04 -9.43 5.51
CA GLY A 104 13.30 -8.84 4.40
C GLY A 104 13.52 -7.34 4.34
N VAL A 105 13.34 -6.76 3.15
CA VAL A 105 13.46 -5.31 2.93
C VAL A 105 12.19 -4.79 2.30
N ILE A 106 11.64 -3.72 2.86
CA ILE A 106 10.51 -2.98 2.30
C ILE A 106 10.87 -1.51 2.22
N THR A 107 10.74 -0.93 1.04
CA THR A 107 11.02 0.50 0.82
C THR A 107 9.76 1.21 0.34
N VAL A 108 9.36 2.24 1.06
CA VAL A 108 8.32 3.17 0.64
C VAL A 108 8.98 4.41 0.07
N ARG A 109 8.59 4.81 -1.14
CA ARG A 109 9.13 6.01 -1.81
C ARG A 109 8.01 6.98 -2.18
N VAL A 110 8.29 8.25 -2.00
CA VAL A 110 7.48 9.32 -2.60
C VAL A 110 8.38 10.17 -3.50
N LEU A 111 7.94 10.34 -4.74
CA LEU A 111 8.67 11.07 -5.78
C LEU A 111 7.73 12.11 -6.39
N ALA A 112 8.30 13.19 -6.91
CA ALA A 112 7.60 14.15 -7.76
C ALA A 112 8.23 14.14 -9.15
N ASP A 113 7.42 14.38 -10.19
CA ASP A 113 7.95 14.61 -11.50
C ASP A 113 8.64 15.97 -11.58
N ARG A 114 9.43 16.21 -12.65
CA ARG A 114 10.19 17.46 -12.84
C ARG A 114 9.34 18.72 -12.86
N PHE A 115 8.06 18.58 -13.16
CA PHE A 115 7.13 19.71 -13.33
C PHE A 115 6.16 19.82 -12.14
N GLY A 116 6.26 18.93 -11.15
CA GLY A 116 5.34 18.89 -10.01
C GLY A 116 3.90 18.51 -10.37
N GLN A 117 3.68 17.95 -11.57
CA GLN A 117 2.35 17.58 -12.06
C GLN A 117 1.90 16.19 -11.66
N VAL A 118 2.84 15.35 -11.27
CA VAL A 118 2.56 13.96 -10.85
C VAL A 118 3.31 13.66 -9.56
N ALA A 119 2.57 13.33 -8.51
CA ALA A 119 3.12 12.72 -7.32
C ALA A 119 3.07 11.19 -7.45
N VAL A 120 4.14 10.52 -7.07
CA VAL A 120 4.28 9.06 -7.18
C VAL A 120 4.57 8.48 -5.82
N LEU A 121 3.74 7.53 -5.39
CA LEU A 121 4.00 6.67 -4.25
C LEU A 121 4.42 5.30 -4.77
N GLN A 122 5.51 4.77 -4.23
CA GLN A 122 5.94 3.39 -4.50
C GLN A 122 6.10 2.63 -3.19
N VAL A 123 5.67 1.37 -3.19
CA VAL A 123 5.99 0.40 -2.15
C VAL A 123 6.64 -0.79 -2.82
N GLU A 124 7.86 -1.08 -2.40
CA GLU A 124 8.71 -2.13 -2.96
C GLU A 124 9.08 -3.11 -1.87
N ASP A 125 9.00 -4.40 -2.16
CA ASP A 125 9.40 -5.47 -1.26
C ASP A 125 10.48 -6.35 -1.87
N SER A 126 11.16 -7.12 -1.04
CA SER A 126 12.17 -8.11 -1.44
C SER A 126 11.64 -9.54 -1.50
N GLY A 127 10.33 -9.70 -1.65
CA GLY A 127 9.67 -11.01 -1.67
C GLY A 127 9.80 -11.75 -3.00
N PRO A 128 8.98 -12.79 -3.21
CA PRO A 128 9.03 -13.61 -4.43
C PRO A 128 8.49 -12.88 -5.67
N GLY A 129 7.92 -11.68 -5.51
CA GLY A 129 7.22 -10.99 -6.58
C GLY A 129 5.86 -11.61 -6.89
N ILE A 130 5.22 -11.12 -7.95
CA ILE A 130 3.91 -11.60 -8.40
C ILE A 130 4.03 -12.01 -9.87
N PRO A 131 3.74 -13.29 -10.21
CA PRO A 131 3.79 -13.76 -11.59
C PRO A 131 2.94 -12.88 -12.52
N ALA A 132 3.42 -12.63 -13.72
CA ALA A 132 2.74 -11.75 -14.68
C ALA A 132 1.28 -12.16 -14.93
N ALA A 133 0.99 -13.46 -14.95
CA ALA A 133 -0.36 -13.99 -15.12
C ALA A 133 -1.30 -13.69 -13.95
N GLU A 134 -0.77 -13.37 -12.76
CA GLU A 134 -1.56 -13.10 -11.57
C GLU A 134 -1.68 -11.60 -11.25
N ARG A 135 -0.92 -10.72 -11.94
CA ARG A 135 -0.86 -9.29 -11.61
C ARG A 135 -2.19 -8.55 -11.74
N GLU A 136 -3.05 -8.97 -12.65
CA GLU A 136 -4.40 -8.42 -12.74
C GLU A 136 -5.36 -9.07 -11.72
N LEU A 137 -5.15 -10.34 -11.41
CA LEU A 137 -6.01 -11.11 -10.51
C LEU A 137 -5.86 -10.67 -9.05
N VAL A 138 -4.67 -10.26 -8.62
CA VAL A 138 -4.42 -9.84 -7.23
C VAL A 138 -5.23 -8.61 -6.80
N PHE A 139 -5.75 -7.86 -7.75
CA PHE A 139 -6.65 -6.72 -7.49
C PHE A 139 -8.13 -7.12 -7.40
N GLN A 140 -8.47 -8.38 -7.67
CA GLN A 140 -9.84 -8.86 -7.52
C GLN A 140 -10.16 -9.15 -6.05
N PRO A 141 -11.38 -8.80 -5.58
CA PRO A 141 -11.80 -9.09 -4.21
C PRO A 141 -11.68 -10.58 -3.87
N PHE A 142 -11.14 -10.86 -2.68
CA PHE A 142 -10.96 -12.21 -2.14
C PHE A 142 -9.95 -13.10 -2.90
N TYR A 143 -9.30 -12.59 -3.94
CA TYR A 143 -8.25 -13.33 -4.62
C TYR A 143 -7.03 -13.50 -3.71
N ARG A 144 -6.45 -14.70 -3.72
CA ARG A 144 -5.21 -15.03 -3.03
C ARG A 144 -4.40 -15.95 -3.92
N ALA A 145 -3.12 -15.63 -4.12
CA ALA A 145 -2.22 -16.49 -4.88
C ALA A 145 -2.13 -17.89 -4.24
N LEU A 146 -2.19 -18.94 -5.07
CA LEU A 146 -2.14 -20.32 -4.60
C LEU A 146 -0.80 -20.59 -3.90
N GLY A 147 -0.84 -21.22 -2.71
CA GLY A 147 0.35 -21.60 -1.97
C GLY A 147 0.87 -20.56 -0.98
N THR A 148 0.17 -19.46 -0.78
CA THR A 148 0.53 -18.46 0.25
C THR A 148 -0.23 -18.74 1.55
N GLU A 149 0.51 -19.08 2.62
CA GLU A 149 -0.03 -19.19 3.99
C GLU A 149 -0.19 -17.82 4.69
N ALA A 150 0.01 -16.73 3.96
CA ALA A 150 -0.08 -15.38 4.53
C ALA A 150 -1.49 -15.10 5.05
N ASP A 151 -1.60 -14.62 6.26
CA ASP A 151 -2.86 -14.19 6.88
C ASP A 151 -3.38 -12.92 6.17
N GLY A 152 -4.46 -13.02 5.39
CA GLY A 152 -5.06 -11.86 4.71
C GLY A 152 -6.49 -12.14 4.25
N SER A 153 -7.31 -11.08 4.18
CA SER A 153 -8.71 -11.14 3.72
C SER A 153 -8.87 -11.21 2.20
N GLY A 154 -7.81 -10.90 1.44
CA GLY A 154 -7.88 -10.70 -0.02
C GLY A 154 -8.59 -9.40 -0.42
N LEU A 155 -8.73 -8.44 0.50
CA LEU A 155 -9.41 -7.15 0.25
C LEU A 155 -8.46 -5.96 0.18
N GLY A 156 -7.20 -6.09 0.63
CA GLY A 156 -6.26 -4.98 0.71
C GLY A 156 -6.00 -4.31 -0.64
N LEU A 157 -5.63 -5.08 -1.65
CA LEU A 157 -5.35 -4.54 -3.00
C LEU A 157 -6.59 -4.04 -3.74
N PRO A 158 -7.77 -4.69 -3.69
CA PRO A 158 -9.03 -4.08 -4.14
C PRO A 158 -9.31 -2.71 -3.54
N ILE A 159 -9.08 -2.53 -2.23
CA ILE A 159 -9.25 -1.24 -1.54
C ILE A 159 -8.25 -0.20 -2.07
N VAL A 160 -7.00 -0.60 -2.32
CA VAL A 160 -5.99 0.27 -2.95
C VAL A 160 -6.49 0.79 -4.30
N MET A 161 -7.01 -0.11 -5.16
CA MET A 161 -7.56 0.27 -6.47
C MET A 161 -8.70 1.27 -6.35
N GLU A 162 -9.64 1.01 -5.45
CA GLU A 162 -10.81 1.87 -5.26
C GLU A 162 -10.42 3.25 -4.73
N ILE A 163 -9.54 3.31 -3.72
CA ILE A 163 -9.05 4.59 -3.21
C ILE A 163 -8.27 5.36 -4.28
N ALA A 164 -7.44 4.68 -5.07
CA ALA A 164 -6.72 5.28 -6.18
C ALA A 164 -7.69 5.85 -7.22
N HIS A 165 -8.73 5.10 -7.60
CA HIS A 165 -9.77 5.55 -8.51
C HIS A 165 -10.48 6.82 -8.00
N LEU A 166 -10.87 6.85 -6.74
CA LEU A 166 -11.47 8.03 -6.10
C LEU A 166 -10.57 9.27 -6.14
N HIS A 167 -9.25 9.08 -6.19
CA HIS A 167 -8.26 10.16 -6.26
C HIS A 167 -7.73 10.40 -7.69
N THR A 168 -8.37 9.82 -8.70
CA THR A 168 -7.94 9.93 -10.11
C THR A 168 -6.47 9.50 -10.29
N ALA A 169 -6.06 8.50 -9.51
CA ALA A 169 -4.72 7.92 -9.54
C ALA A 169 -4.72 6.59 -10.30
N THR A 170 -3.57 6.22 -10.83
CA THR A 170 -3.35 4.92 -11.47
C THR A 170 -2.43 4.06 -10.62
N VAL A 171 -2.72 2.76 -10.57
CA VAL A 171 -1.89 1.77 -9.87
C VAL A 171 -1.27 0.84 -10.88
N THR A 172 0.03 0.61 -10.77
CA THR A 172 0.76 -0.40 -11.55
C THR A 172 1.52 -1.34 -10.65
N LEU A 173 1.75 -2.56 -11.12
CA LEU A 173 2.47 -3.61 -10.42
C LEU A 173 3.52 -4.21 -11.35
N GLU A 174 4.76 -4.25 -10.89
CA GLU A 174 5.89 -4.81 -11.62
C GLU A 174 6.88 -5.51 -10.67
N ASP A 175 7.86 -6.21 -11.22
CA ASP A 175 8.97 -6.72 -10.43
C ASP A 175 9.84 -5.56 -9.95
N ALA A 176 10.20 -5.56 -8.66
CA ALA A 176 11.10 -4.56 -8.10
C ALA A 176 12.52 -4.71 -8.69
N HIS A 177 12.97 -5.96 -8.83
CA HIS A 177 14.28 -6.33 -9.36
C HIS A 177 14.16 -7.43 -10.42
N PRO A 178 13.79 -7.10 -11.67
CA PRO A 178 13.61 -8.09 -12.72
C PRO A 178 14.85 -8.97 -12.93
N GLY A 179 14.64 -10.26 -13.14
CA GLY A 179 15.71 -11.23 -13.38
C GLY A 179 16.36 -11.82 -12.14
N ARG A 180 15.97 -11.42 -10.93
CA ARG A 180 16.41 -12.07 -9.69
C ARG A 180 15.50 -13.27 -9.33
N PRO A 181 16.01 -14.28 -8.62
CA PRO A 181 15.19 -15.40 -8.12
C PRO A 181 14.04 -14.93 -7.19
N MET A 182 14.29 -13.87 -6.44
CA MET A 182 13.33 -13.14 -5.61
C MET A 182 13.22 -11.71 -6.17
N PRO A 183 12.37 -11.49 -7.19
CA PRO A 183 12.35 -10.21 -7.87
C PRO A 183 11.70 -9.10 -7.04
N GLY A 184 10.96 -9.45 -5.97
CA GLY A 184 10.16 -8.51 -5.23
C GLY A 184 8.97 -7.97 -6.02
N ALA A 185 8.00 -7.38 -5.35
CA ALA A 185 6.93 -6.65 -6.00
C ALA A 185 7.12 -5.14 -5.81
N ARG A 186 6.82 -4.36 -6.85
CA ARG A 186 6.77 -2.90 -6.79
C ARG A 186 5.38 -2.44 -7.19
N PHE A 187 4.66 -1.91 -6.23
CA PHE A 187 3.42 -1.19 -6.47
C PHE A 187 3.71 0.29 -6.66
N THR A 188 3.21 0.87 -7.73
CA THR A 188 3.37 2.30 -8.02
C THR A 188 2.01 2.94 -8.17
N VAL A 189 1.73 3.96 -7.35
CA VAL A 189 0.51 4.78 -7.42
C VAL A 189 0.90 6.16 -7.91
N ARG A 190 0.31 6.59 -9.03
CA ARG A 190 0.58 7.89 -9.67
C ARG A 190 -0.64 8.79 -9.51
N PHE A 191 -0.47 9.87 -8.80
CA PHE A 191 -1.49 10.90 -8.61
C PHE A 191 -1.23 12.04 -9.58
N SER A 192 -2.21 12.33 -10.44
CA SER A 192 -2.15 13.52 -11.28
C SER A 192 -2.44 14.76 -10.40
N ASN A 193 -1.48 15.62 -10.24
CA ASN A 193 -1.70 16.94 -9.64
C ASN A 193 -2.41 17.80 -10.70
N ALA A 194 -3.74 17.68 -10.81
CA ALA A 194 -4.49 18.71 -11.50
C ALA A 194 -4.30 19.99 -10.70
N GLN A 195 -3.57 20.93 -11.27
CA GLN A 195 -3.41 22.27 -10.69
C GLN A 195 -4.82 22.83 -10.45
N VAL A 196 -5.05 23.23 -9.20
CA VAL A 196 -6.16 24.11 -8.84
C VAL A 196 -5.84 25.50 -9.37
#